data_6adcf59b673ca8b7255a675e1de27258
#
_entry.id   6adcf59b673ca8b7255a675e1de27258
#
_cell.length_a   1.000
_cell.length_b   1.000
_cell.length_c   1.000
_cell.angle_alpha   90.00
_cell.angle_beta   90.00
_cell.angle_gamma   90.00
#
_symmetry.space_group_name_H-M   'P 1'
#
loop_
_entity.id
_entity.type
_entity.pdbx_description
1 polymer ?
#
loop_
_entity_poly.entity_id
_entity_poly.type
_entity_poly.pdbx_seq_one_letter_code
_entity_poly.pdbx_strand_id
1 'polypeptide(L)'
;MPENWPSLADKFGYKGFIYLEDEPATDTKKMMRDDGVFFRRVSRNCWDPEAIISDMDTHRVDMMVLCTIPVLFNYWAQPEHALDWSIFLNDHLLGVQNSYPDRFISLGTIPMQNPGMAVMELERISKLGMPGIEIGSNIDGINLDDDSLFPIYEAAESLNMAIFVHPWNMMGEKEMRKYWLPWLVGMPAEESRAICSLMFGGVFDKFPKLRIMFAHAGGSFPITLGRISHGYECRPDLVNLNDVKDPKYYMGKFWVDCITHDIKALKYIIDIFGLDKIVYGTDYPFPLGDLKHGEFIERENSFEPAEKEKIFRLNVLDFLGLNKK
;
A
#
# COMPACT_ATOMS: atom_id res chain seq x y z
N MET A 1 7.31 4.60 10.97
CA MET A 1 6.39 4.88 12.13
C MET A 1 7.11 5.71 13.18
N PRO A 2 6.43 6.42 14.11
CA PRO A 2 7.08 7.06 15.25
C PRO A 2 7.81 6.05 16.14
N GLU A 3 8.84 6.50 16.86
CA GLU A 3 9.53 5.66 17.84
C GLU A 3 8.67 5.38 19.07
N ASN A 4 7.87 6.35 19.45
CA ASN A 4 6.98 6.30 20.60
C ASN A 4 5.69 7.07 20.33
N TRP A 5 4.61 6.65 20.95
CA TRP A 5 3.35 7.38 20.99
C TRP A 5 2.59 7.12 22.30
N PRO A 6 1.65 8.00 22.70
CA PRO A 6 0.89 7.81 23.93
C PRO A 6 0.00 6.56 23.83
N SER A 7 -0.33 5.97 24.98
CA SER A 7 -1.30 4.89 25.05
C SER A 7 -2.64 5.32 24.44
N LEU A 8 -2.98 4.73 23.29
CA LEU A 8 -4.25 5.03 22.63
C LEU A 8 -5.43 4.45 23.40
N ALA A 9 -5.23 3.32 24.11
CA ALA A 9 -6.24 2.74 24.99
C ALA A 9 -6.60 3.68 26.13
N ASP A 10 -5.61 4.33 26.77
CA ASP A 10 -5.87 5.31 27.81
C ASP A 10 -6.47 6.59 27.26
N LYS A 11 -6.01 7.04 26.09
CA LYS A 11 -6.52 8.23 25.43
C LYS A 11 -7.97 8.11 24.99
N PHE A 12 -8.36 6.95 24.44
CA PHE A 12 -9.67 6.75 23.83
C PHE A 12 -10.64 5.91 24.68
N GLY A 13 -10.16 5.25 25.74
CA GLY A 13 -11.00 4.52 26.68
C GLY A 13 -11.39 3.10 26.25
N TYR A 14 -10.77 2.53 25.22
CA TYR A 14 -10.98 1.14 24.78
C TYR A 14 -9.71 0.53 24.18
N LYS A 15 -9.67 -0.82 24.10
CA LYS A 15 -8.49 -1.60 23.71
C LYS A 15 -8.56 -2.05 22.24
N GLY A 16 -7.44 -2.53 21.74
CA GLY A 16 -7.22 -3.07 20.40
C GLY A 16 -6.07 -2.41 19.66
N PHE A 17 -5.52 -1.34 20.19
CA PHE A 17 -4.45 -0.55 19.57
C PHE A 17 -3.08 -1.19 19.74
N ILE A 18 -2.21 -0.92 18.78
CA ILE A 18 -0.79 -1.32 18.84
C ILE A 18 -0.02 -0.29 19.67
N TYR A 19 0.93 -0.79 20.46
CA TYR A 19 1.97 0.01 21.10
C TYR A 19 3.33 -0.67 20.94
N LEU A 20 4.41 0.09 21.18
CA LEU A 20 5.77 -0.44 21.16
C LEU A 20 6.27 -0.66 22.58
N GLU A 21 6.81 -1.86 22.83
CA GLU A 21 7.47 -2.23 24.08
C GLU A 21 8.98 -2.35 23.81
N ASP A 22 9.80 -1.64 24.59
CA ASP A 22 11.23 -1.71 24.47
C ASP A 22 11.77 -3.09 24.87
N GLU A 23 12.73 -3.61 24.10
CA GLU A 23 13.46 -4.83 24.47
C GLU A 23 14.83 -4.43 25.04
N PRO A 24 15.07 -4.60 26.37
CA PRO A 24 16.33 -4.22 27.00
C PRO A 24 17.54 -4.90 26.32
N ALA A 25 18.60 -4.13 26.10
CA ALA A 25 19.86 -4.58 25.51
C ALA A 25 19.78 -5.02 24.02
N THR A 26 18.74 -4.61 23.30
CA THR A 26 18.63 -4.83 21.84
C THR A 26 18.22 -3.53 21.15
N ASP A 27 18.52 -3.42 19.84
CA ASP A 27 18.02 -2.33 18.99
C ASP A 27 16.65 -2.71 18.36
N THR A 28 15.79 -3.40 19.14
CA THR A 28 14.49 -3.86 18.70
C THR A 28 13.39 -3.47 19.68
N LYS A 29 12.17 -3.36 19.16
CA LYS A 29 10.95 -3.19 19.96
C LYS A 29 9.94 -4.28 19.58
N LYS A 30 9.07 -4.63 20.52
CA LYS A 30 7.92 -5.48 20.24
C LYS A 30 6.72 -4.61 19.91
N MET A 31 6.09 -4.87 18.79
CA MET A 31 4.75 -4.39 18.52
C MET A 31 3.77 -5.29 19.29
N MET A 32 3.11 -4.71 20.27
CA MET A 32 2.14 -5.39 21.12
C MET A 32 0.77 -4.76 20.89
N ARG A 33 -0.28 -5.56 20.91
CA ARG A 33 -1.64 -5.03 21.05
C ARG A 33 -1.95 -4.85 22.54
N ASP A 34 -2.65 -3.80 22.89
CA ASP A 34 -2.89 -3.42 24.29
C ASP A 34 -3.80 -4.39 25.09
N ASP A 35 -4.31 -5.45 24.42
CA ASP A 35 -4.92 -6.62 25.07
C ASP A 35 -3.88 -7.72 25.39
N GLY A 36 -2.58 -7.46 25.17
CA GLY A 36 -1.48 -8.36 25.50
C GLY A 36 -1.04 -9.29 24.37
N VAL A 37 -1.63 -9.18 23.18
CA VAL A 37 -1.25 -10.00 22.02
C VAL A 37 0.02 -9.46 21.38
N PHE A 38 1.05 -10.32 21.26
CA PHE A 38 2.25 -10.02 20.49
C PHE A 38 1.94 -10.04 19.00
N PHE A 39 2.30 -8.96 18.29
CA PHE A 39 2.13 -8.88 16.84
C PHE A 39 3.43 -9.24 16.11
N ARG A 40 4.50 -8.47 16.32
CA ARG A 40 5.83 -8.73 15.75
C ARG A 40 6.94 -7.98 16.47
N ARG A 41 8.17 -8.40 16.24
CA ARG A 41 9.37 -7.62 16.57
C ARG A 41 9.72 -6.72 15.40
N VAL A 42 10.17 -5.50 15.70
CA VAL A 42 10.62 -4.51 14.72
C VAL A 42 12.00 -4.00 15.11
N SER A 43 12.84 -3.72 14.11
CA SER A 43 14.19 -3.18 14.31
C SER A 43 14.18 -1.65 14.15
N ARG A 44 15.28 -1.02 14.54
CA ARG A 44 15.47 0.43 14.56
C ARG A 44 15.11 1.12 13.23
N ASN A 45 15.38 0.47 12.10
CA ASN A 45 15.02 0.95 10.76
C ASN A 45 13.50 0.99 10.46
N CYS A 46 12.63 0.63 11.42
CA CYS A 46 11.19 0.88 11.32
C CYS A 46 10.77 2.27 11.84
N TRP A 47 11.60 2.94 12.65
CA TRP A 47 11.25 4.22 13.27
C TRP A 47 12.33 5.30 13.18
N ASP A 48 13.60 4.94 13.01
CA ASP A 48 14.70 5.88 12.97
C ASP A 48 15.11 6.22 11.53
N PRO A 49 14.88 7.46 11.08
CA PRO A 49 15.26 7.90 9.74
C PRO A 49 16.74 7.75 9.42
N GLU A 50 17.62 7.91 10.39
CA GLU A 50 19.08 7.77 10.18
C GLU A 50 19.46 6.31 9.93
N ALA A 51 18.82 5.37 10.63
CA ALA A 51 19.01 3.95 10.37
C ALA A 51 18.49 3.57 8.97
N ILE A 52 17.34 4.11 8.55
CA ILE A 52 16.80 3.91 7.20
C ILE A 52 17.79 4.47 6.15
N ILE A 53 18.30 5.69 6.34
CA ILE A 53 19.26 6.32 5.41
C ILE A 53 20.55 5.50 5.33
N SER A 54 21.06 4.98 6.46
CA SER A 54 22.23 4.09 6.46
C SER A 54 22.03 2.83 5.61
N ASP A 55 20.83 2.22 5.70
CA ASP A 55 20.48 1.07 4.87
C ASP A 55 20.34 1.48 3.39
N MET A 56 19.71 2.62 3.09
CA MET A 56 19.59 3.17 1.76
C MET A 56 20.97 3.42 1.12
N ASP A 57 21.91 4.02 1.85
CA ASP A 57 23.27 4.29 1.37
C ASP A 57 24.03 2.99 1.08
N THR A 58 23.87 1.98 1.92
CA THR A 58 24.45 0.66 1.72
C THR A 58 23.97 0.02 0.42
N HIS A 59 22.72 0.23 0.05
CA HIS A 59 22.07 -0.36 -1.12
C HIS A 59 21.94 0.61 -2.31
N ARG A 60 22.54 1.80 -2.23
CA ARG A 60 22.51 2.83 -3.29
C ARG A 60 21.08 3.27 -3.66
N VAL A 61 20.23 3.40 -2.66
CA VAL A 61 18.88 3.96 -2.81
C VAL A 61 18.94 5.46 -2.55
N ASP A 62 18.68 6.26 -3.58
CA ASP A 62 18.73 7.72 -3.47
C ASP A 62 17.52 8.25 -2.67
N MET A 63 16.32 7.76 -2.96
CA MET A 63 15.08 8.24 -2.38
C MET A 63 14.13 7.08 -2.08
N MET A 64 13.42 7.14 -0.96
CA MET A 64 12.44 6.14 -0.53
C MET A 64 11.08 6.78 -0.29
N VAL A 65 10.02 6.09 -0.70
CA VAL A 65 8.64 6.46 -0.36
C VAL A 65 8.27 5.77 0.95
N LEU A 66 7.94 6.55 1.97
CA LEU A 66 7.54 6.07 3.29
C LEU A 66 6.03 5.98 3.40
N CYS A 67 5.54 4.87 3.94
CA CYS A 67 4.13 4.61 4.21
C CYS A 67 3.89 4.20 5.66
N THR A 68 2.65 4.26 6.10
CA THR A 68 2.22 3.74 7.40
C THR A 68 2.18 2.21 7.35
N ILE A 69 2.67 1.54 8.41
CA ILE A 69 2.52 0.07 8.50
C ILE A 69 1.03 -0.28 8.63
N PRO A 70 0.47 -1.18 7.81
CA PRO A 70 -0.98 -1.42 7.71
C PRO A 70 -1.69 -1.78 9.03
N VAL A 71 -0.99 -2.42 9.98
CA VAL A 71 -1.54 -2.68 11.33
C VAL A 71 -1.94 -1.42 12.07
N LEU A 72 -1.47 -0.25 11.65
CA LEU A 72 -1.76 1.06 12.24
C LEU A 72 -2.91 1.81 11.55
N PHE A 73 -3.56 1.26 10.52
CA PHE A 73 -4.71 1.91 9.85
C PHE A 73 -5.90 2.09 10.79
N ASN A 74 -6.12 1.14 11.71
CA ASN A 74 -7.17 1.21 12.73
C ASN A 74 -8.58 1.47 12.20
N TYR A 75 -8.97 0.88 11.04
CA TYR A 75 -10.31 1.06 10.45
C TYR A 75 -11.45 0.53 11.33
N TRP A 76 -11.14 -0.33 12.29
CA TRP A 76 -12.08 -0.83 13.30
C TRP A 76 -12.37 0.19 14.42
N ALA A 77 -11.55 1.24 14.56
CA ALA A 77 -11.70 2.24 15.62
C ALA A 77 -12.84 3.23 15.32
N GLN A 78 -13.30 3.93 16.36
CA GLN A 78 -14.24 5.02 16.16
C GLN A 78 -13.66 6.07 15.21
N PRO A 79 -14.46 6.61 14.28
CA PRO A 79 -13.95 7.46 13.20
C PRO A 79 -13.13 8.67 13.67
N GLU A 80 -13.59 9.34 14.73
CA GLU A 80 -12.91 10.51 15.31
C GLU A 80 -11.54 10.14 15.88
N HIS A 81 -11.44 8.96 16.48
CA HIS A 81 -10.18 8.44 17.04
C HIS A 81 -9.22 7.98 15.93
N ALA A 82 -9.76 7.39 14.87
CA ALA A 82 -8.97 7.04 13.70
C ALA A 82 -8.46 8.28 12.96
N LEU A 83 -9.26 9.35 12.87
CA LEU A 83 -8.83 10.63 12.32
C LEU A 83 -7.69 11.25 13.14
N ASP A 84 -7.85 11.33 14.45
CA ASP A 84 -6.81 11.86 15.35
C ASP A 84 -5.50 11.07 15.24
N TRP A 85 -5.62 9.75 15.12
CA TRP A 85 -4.46 8.88 14.90
C TRP A 85 -3.83 9.06 13.50
N SER A 86 -4.63 9.19 12.47
CA SER A 86 -4.15 9.45 11.11
C SER A 86 -3.39 10.77 11.03
N ILE A 87 -3.92 11.83 11.62
CA ILE A 87 -3.25 13.14 11.72
C ILE A 87 -1.88 13.00 12.40
N PHE A 88 -1.82 12.30 13.54
CA PHE A 88 -0.56 12.08 14.26
C PHE A 88 0.49 11.35 13.43
N LEU A 89 0.10 10.28 12.72
CA LEU A 89 1.00 9.53 11.84
C LEU A 89 1.47 10.36 10.65
N ASN A 90 0.55 11.09 10.01
CA ASN A 90 0.85 11.93 8.85
C ASN A 90 1.79 13.08 9.22
N ASP A 91 1.56 13.74 10.35
CA ASP A 91 2.43 14.82 10.84
C ASP A 91 3.85 14.30 11.15
N HIS A 92 3.95 13.09 11.72
CA HIS A 92 5.26 12.44 11.92
C HIS A 92 5.97 12.18 10.57
N LEU A 93 5.28 11.56 9.60
CA LEU A 93 5.88 11.27 8.29
C LEU A 93 6.30 12.55 7.54
N LEU A 94 5.49 13.60 7.61
CA LEU A 94 5.84 14.92 7.07
C LEU A 94 7.05 15.52 7.78
N GLY A 95 7.14 15.36 9.10
CA GLY A 95 8.32 15.78 9.87
C GLY A 95 9.60 15.09 9.40
N VAL A 96 9.53 13.77 9.14
CA VAL A 96 10.67 13.00 8.58
C VAL A 96 11.01 13.50 7.17
N GLN A 97 10.02 13.61 6.28
CA GLN A 97 10.22 14.12 4.91
C GLN A 97 10.85 15.52 4.91
N ASN A 98 10.37 16.43 5.74
CA ASN A 98 10.88 17.81 5.82
C ASN A 98 12.30 17.88 6.40
N SER A 99 12.67 16.94 7.26
CA SER A 99 14.04 16.84 7.80
C SER A 99 15.04 16.28 6.80
N TYR A 100 14.57 15.44 5.88
CA TYR A 100 15.40 14.78 4.86
C TYR A 100 14.73 14.81 3.46
N PRO A 101 14.48 16.02 2.89
CA PRO A 101 13.66 16.19 1.69
C PRO A 101 14.25 15.56 0.42
N ASP A 102 15.57 15.33 0.40
CA ASP A 102 16.25 14.67 -0.71
C ASP A 102 16.29 13.14 -0.57
N ARG A 103 15.75 12.61 0.54
CA ARG A 103 15.82 11.18 0.83
C ARG A 103 14.43 10.55 0.96
N PHE A 104 13.41 11.29 1.38
CA PHE A 104 12.08 10.74 1.65
C PHE A 104 10.96 11.51 0.97
N ILE A 105 10.00 10.74 0.46
CA ILE A 105 8.65 11.17 0.10
C ILE A 105 7.71 10.38 1.00
N SER A 106 6.63 10.98 1.48
CA SER A 106 5.69 10.30 2.38
C SER A 106 4.32 10.18 1.75
N LEU A 107 3.71 9.00 1.88
CA LEU A 107 2.28 8.78 1.65
C LEU A 107 1.55 8.82 2.99
N GLY A 108 0.43 9.52 3.03
CA GLY A 108 -0.39 9.63 4.24
C GLY A 108 -1.30 8.42 4.44
N THR A 109 -1.97 8.40 5.59
CA THR A 109 -3.09 7.48 5.88
C THR A 109 -4.32 8.28 6.27
N ILE A 110 -5.51 7.73 6.05
CA ILE A 110 -6.79 8.43 6.30
C ILE A 110 -7.80 7.48 6.96
N PRO A 111 -8.78 7.98 7.73
CA PRO A 111 -9.79 7.15 8.39
C PRO A 111 -10.86 6.70 7.39
N MET A 112 -10.56 5.66 6.59
CA MET A 112 -11.40 5.16 5.50
C MET A 112 -12.81 4.75 5.92
N GLN A 113 -13.03 4.39 7.20
CA GLN A 113 -14.34 4.04 7.76
C GLN A 113 -15.30 5.24 7.87
N ASN A 114 -14.83 6.47 7.68
CA ASN A 114 -15.66 7.68 7.58
C ASN A 114 -15.22 8.54 6.40
N PRO A 115 -15.90 8.44 5.25
CA PRO A 115 -15.50 9.14 4.03
C PRO A 115 -15.41 10.67 4.17
N GLY A 116 -16.27 11.29 4.97
CA GLY A 116 -16.21 12.74 5.21
C GLY A 116 -14.93 13.16 5.93
N MET A 117 -14.57 12.45 6.99
CA MET A 117 -13.31 12.68 7.73
C MET A 117 -12.09 12.30 6.88
N ALA A 118 -12.20 11.25 6.10
CA ALA A 118 -11.14 10.82 5.19
C ALA A 118 -10.82 11.90 4.14
N VAL A 119 -11.85 12.51 3.53
CA VAL A 119 -11.68 13.62 2.58
C VAL A 119 -11.06 14.84 3.25
N MET A 120 -11.50 15.21 4.46
CA MET A 120 -10.91 16.34 5.22
C MET A 120 -9.40 16.14 5.43
N GLU A 121 -8.99 14.93 5.86
CA GLU A 121 -7.57 14.64 6.10
C GLU A 121 -6.79 14.55 4.78
N LEU A 122 -7.37 13.97 3.73
CA LEU A 122 -6.79 13.94 2.39
C LEU A 122 -6.49 15.36 1.87
N GLU A 123 -7.44 16.29 2.00
CA GLU A 123 -7.24 17.69 1.63
C GLU A 123 -6.16 18.37 2.47
N ARG A 124 -6.09 18.04 3.77
CA ARG A 124 -5.08 18.61 4.67
C ARG A 124 -3.67 18.20 4.23
N ILE A 125 -3.43 16.90 4.08
CA ILE A 125 -2.09 16.38 3.72
C ILE A 125 -1.67 16.75 2.30
N SER A 126 -2.63 16.89 1.37
CA SER A 126 -2.37 17.41 0.02
C SER A 126 -1.80 18.84 0.08
N LYS A 127 -2.40 19.72 0.89
CA LYS A 127 -1.92 21.10 1.11
C LYS A 127 -0.54 21.14 1.77
N LEU A 128 -0.18 20.10 2.54
CA LEU A 128 1.12 19.96 3.20
C LEU A 128 2.18 19.29 2.31
N GLY A 129 1.82 18.88 1.08
CA GLY A 129 2.76 18.40 0.06
C GLY A 129 2.94 16.89 0.00
N MET A 130 2.10 16.08 0.62
CA MET A 130 2.07 14.64 0.36
C MET A 130 1.46 14.37 -1.02
N PRO A 131 2.10 13.51 -1.87
CA PRO A 131 1.61 13.24 -3.22
C PRO A 131 0.52 12.15 -3.28
N GLY A 132 0.21 11.50 -2.17
CA GLY A 132 -0.73 10.40 -2.13
C GLY A 132 -0.95 9.82 -0.74
N ILE A 133 -1.70 8.74 -0.71
CA ILE A 133 -2.05 7.99 0.49
C ILE A 133 -1.82 6.49 0.30
N GLU A 134 -1.67 5.78 1.42
CA GLU A 134 -1.76 4.33 1.49
C GLU A 134 -3.07 3.93 2.18
N ILE A 135 -3.76 2.93 1.61
CA ILE A 135 -5.00 2.37 2.15
C ILE A 135 -4.97 0.85 2.19
N GLY A 136 -5.83 0.24 2.99
CA GLY A 136 -6.02 -1.20 3.02
C GLY A 136 -6.77 -1.74 1.81
N SER A 137 -6.62 -3.04 1.54
CA SER A 137 -7.35 -3.78 0.48
C SER A 137 -8.86 -3.89 0.74
N ASN A 138 -9.27 -3.64 1.97
CA ASN A 138 -10.65 -3.54 2.42
C ASN A 138 -10.73 -2.67 3.68
N ILE A 139 -11.93 -2.21 4.03
CA ILE A 139 -12.17 -1.36 5.19
C ILE A 139 -13.00 -2.15 6.19
N ASP A 140 -12.32 -2.88 7.06
CA ASP A 140 -12.95 -3.78 8.07
C ASP A 140 -14.01 -4.71 7.44
N GLY A 141 -13.66 -5.32 6.29
CA GLY A 141 -14.52 -6.23 5.53
C GLY A 141 -15.36 -5.58 4.42
N ILE A 142 -15.49 -4.26 4.39
CA ILE A 142 -16.12 -3.53 3.28
C ILE A 142 -15.15 -3.49 2.10
N ASN A 143 -15.61 -3.90 0.92
CA ASN A 143 -14.81 -3.86 -0.30
C ASN A 143 -14.60 -2.42 -0.80
N LEU A 144 -13.56 -2.24 -1.62
CA LEU A 144 -13.20 -0.92 -2.16
C LEU A 144 -14.18 -0.39 -3.23
N ASP A 145 -15.14 -1.18 -3.68
CA ASP A 145 -16.23 -0.78 -4.60
C ASP A 145 -17.46 -0.21 -3.90
N ASP A 146 -17.47 -0.13 -2.58
CA ASP A 146 -18.60 0.44 -1.82
C ASP A 146 -18.81 1.92 -2.18
N ASP A 147 -20.05 2.28 -2.53
CA ASP A 147 -20.42 3.64 -2.97
C ASP A 147 -20.07 4.71 -1.93
N SER A 148 -20.03 4.36 -0.66
CA SER A 148 -19.65 5.28 0.42
C SER A 148 -18.21 5.77 0.31
N LEU A 149 -17.32 5.02 -0.37
CA LEU A 149 -15.91 5.38 -0.57
C LEU A 149 -15.68 6.30 -1.78
N PHE A 150 -16.68 6.46 -2.68
CA PHE A 150 -16.54 7.26 -3.89
C PHE A 150 -16.15 8.72 -3.66
N PRO A 151 -16.62 9.41 -2.60
CA PRO A 151 -16.14 10.75 -2.30
C PRO A 151 -14.63 10.85 -2.05
N ILE A 152 -14.00 9.77 -1.54
CA ILE A 152 -12.56 9.70 -1.33
C ILE A 152 -11.84 9.61 -2.68
N TYR A 153 -12.33 8.78 -3.62
CA TYR A 153 -11.76 8.65 -4.95
C TYR A 153 -11.90 9.95 -5.77
N GLU A 154 -13.05 10.60 -5.69
CA GLU A 154 -13.30 11.90 -6.32
C GLU A 154 -12.35 12.97 -5.78
N ALA A 155 -12.16 13.04 -4.47
CA ALA A 155 -11.24 13.97 -3.83
C ALA A 155 -9.79 13.68 -4.23
N ALA A 156 -9.36 12.41 -4.21
CA ALA A 156 -8.02 12.01 -4.60
C ALA A 156 -7.72 12.36 -6.07
N GLU A 157 -8.66 12.07 -6.99
CA GLU A 157 -8.53 12.45 -8.40
C GLU A 157 -8.44 13.97 -8.58
N SER A 158 -9.34 14.72 -7.92
CA SER A 158 -9.40 16.18 -8.02
C SER A 158 -8.17 16.88 -7.46
N LEU A 159 -7.59 16.34 -6.38
CA LEU A 159 -6.37 16.82 -5.74
C LEU A 159 -5.10 16.28 -6.40
N ASN A 160 -5.23 15.46 -7.44
CA ASN A 160 -4.11 14.78 -8.10
C ASN A 160 -3.25 13.95 -7.12
N MET A 161 -3.89 13.29 -6.15
CA MET A 161 -3.24 12.41 -5.19
C MET A 161 -3.30 10.94 -5.62
N ALA A 162 -2.19 10.24 -5.44
CA ALA A 162 -2.09 8.82 -5.73
C ALA A 162 -2.66 7.97 -4.56
N ILE A 163 -3.16 6.78 -4.87
CA ILE A 163 -3.62 5.81 -3.87
C ILE A 163 -2.78 4.54 -4.00
N PHE A 164 -2.07 4.17 -2.95
CA PHE A 164 -1.38 2.89 -2.82
C PHE A 164 -2.26 1.95 -1.99
N VAL A 165 -2.62 0.80 -2.54
CA VAL A 165 -3.42 -0.24 -1.87
C VAL A 165 -2.49 -1.32 -1.36
N HIS A 166 -2.52 -1.56 -0.04
CA HIS A 166 -1.75 -2.62 0.61
C HIS A 166 -2.68 -3.63 1.30
N PRO A 167 -2.44 -4.94 1.19
CA PRO A 167 -3.33 -5.95 1.77
C PRO A 167 -3.33 -5.89 3.30
N TRP A 168 -4.54 -5.87 3.86
CA TRP A 168 -4.77 -5.91 5.29
C TRP A 168 -6.09 -6.61 5.62
N ASN A 169 -6.22 -7.21 6.82
CA ASN A 169 -7.40 -7.99 7.22
C ASN A 169 -7.74 -9.09 6.20
N MET A 170 -6.77 -9.97 5.96
CA MET A 170 -6.85 -10.98 4.91
C MET A 170 -8.05 -11.92 5.06
N MET A 171 -8.77 -12.15 3.97
CA MET A 171 -9.84 -13.15 3.95
C MET A 171 -9.32 -14.53 4.38
N GLY A 172 -10.09 -15.28 5.16
CA GLY A 172 -9.70 -16.62 5.59
C GLY A 172 -8.56 -16.66 6.62
N GLU A 173 -8.20 -15.56 7.27
CA GLU A 173 -7.13 -15.53 8.27
C GLU A 173 -7.33 -16.55 9.38
N LYS A 174 -8.58 -16.79 9.79
CA LYS A 174 -8.91 -17.76 10.85
C LYS A 174 -8.57 -19.20 10.46
N GLU A 175 -8.63 -19.53 9.20
CA GLU A 175 -8.28 -20.84 8.62
C GLU A 175 -6.78 -20.96 8.35
N MET A 176 -6.05 -19.84 8.28
CA MET A 176 -4.64 -19.76 7.91
C MET A 176 -3.69 -19.55 9.11
N ARG A 177 -4.01 -20.09 10.30
CA ARG A 177 -3.27 -19.81 11.56
C ARG A 177 -1.84 -20.37 11.64
N LYS A 178 -1.43 -21.23 10.71
CA LYS A 178 -0.11 -21.88 10.70
C LYS A 178 0.66 -21.51 9.44
N TYR A 179 1.96 -21.75 9.48
CA TYR A 179 2.85 -21.64 8.31
C TYR A 179 2.92 -20.25 7.69
N TRP A 180 2.58 -19.22 8.47
CA TRP A 180 2.56 -17.83 8.01
C TRP A 180 1.64 -17.60 6.80
N LEU A 181 0.65 -18.45 6.60
CA LEU A 181 -0.25 -18.44 5.45
C LEU A 181 -1.03 -17.13 5.25
N PRO A 182 -1.38 -16.32 6.29
CA PRO A 182 -2.00 -15.02 6.03
C PRO A 182 -1.13 -14.12 5.14
N TRP A 183 0.21 -14.14 5.32
CA TRP A 183 1.15 -13.38 4.49
C TRP A 183 1.45 -14.09 3.16
N LEU A 184 1.64 -15.40 3.16
CA LEU A 184 2.06 -16.15 1.97
C LEU A 184 0.93 -16.38 0.96
N VAL A 185 -0.32 -16.48 1.42
CA VAL A 185 -1.50 -16.81 0.61
C VAL A 185 -2.58 -15.74 0.74
N GLY A 186 -2.83 -15.27 1.95
CA GLY A 186 -3.88 -14.29 2.24
C GLY A 186 -3.63 -12.94 1.57
N MET A 187 -2.42 -12.37 1.71
CA MET A 187 -2.09 -11.09 1.08
C MET A 187 -2.25 -11.12 -0.45
N PRO A 188 -1.70 -12.11 -1.19
CA PRO A 188 -1.95 -12.19 -2.63
C PRO A 188 -3.43 -12.34 -3.02
N ALA A 189 -4.24 -13.00 -2.20
CA ALA A 189 -5.67 -13.13 -2.44
C ALA A 189 -6.42 -11.81 -2.20
N GLU A 190 -6.04 -11.06 -1.16
CA GLU A 190 -6.62 -9.74 -0.86
C GLU A 190 -6.34 -8.72 -1.97
N GLU A 191 -5.12 -8.70 -2.54
CA GLU A 191 -4.83 -7.85 -3.69
C GLU A 191 -5.74 -8.16 -4.87
N SER A 192 -5.95 -9.45 -5.16
CA SER A 192 -6.86 -9.85 -6.23
C SER A 192 -8.30 -9.41 -5.96
N ARG A 193 -8.77 -9.50 -4.72
CA ARG A 193 -10.09 -9.04 -4.29
C ARG A 193 -10.20 -7.52 -4.47
N ALA A 194 -9.19 -6.74 -4.02
CA ALA A 194 -9.18 -5.30 -4.15
C ALA A 194 -9.21 -4.83 -5.61
N ILE A 195 -8.39 -5.44 -6.48
CA ILE A 195 -8.37 -5.12 -7.91
C ILE A 195 -9.74 -5.43 -8.55
N CYS A 196 -10.30 -6.62 -8.27
CA CYS A 196 -11.61 -7.01 -8.80
C CYS A 196 -12.73 -6.09 -8.30
N SER A 197 -12.71 -5.70 -7.01
CA SER A 197 -13.69 -4.79 -6.45
C SER A 197 -13.67 -3.44 -7.16
N LEU A 198 -12.51 -2.80 -7.28
CA LEU A 198 -12.40 -1.49 -7.96
C LEU A 198 -12.77 -1.58 -9.44
N MET A 199 -12.40 -2.67 -10.11
CA MET A 199 -12.66 -2.87 -11.52
C MET A 199 -14.16 -3.13 -11.79
N PHE A 200 -14.77 -4.09 -11.09
CA PHE A 200 -16.18 -4.43 -11.26
C PHE A 200 -17.14 -3.41 -10.63
N GLY A 201 -16.69 -2.68 -9.61
CA GLY A 201 -17.40 -1.53 -9.04
C GLY A 201 -17.38 -0.28 -9.93
N GLY A 202 -16.68 -0.32 -11.09
CA GLY A 202 -16.63 0.78 -12.04
C GLY A 202 -15.80 1.99 -11.59
N VAL A 203 -14.96 1.84 -10.57
CA VAL A 203 -14.14 2.94 -10.04
C VAL A 203 -13.20 3.49 -11.10
N PHE A 204 -12.54 2.62 -11.89
CA PHE A 204 -11.64 3.06 -12.97
C PHE A 204 -12.37 3.75 -14.13
N ASP A 205 -13.64 3.47 -14.36
CA ASP A 205 -14.45 4.13 -15.40
C ASP A 205 -14.98 5.48 -14.91
N LYS A 206 -15.35 5.55 -13.62
CA LYS A 206 -15.89 6.76 -12.99
C LYS A 206 -14.80 7.80 -12.68
N PHE A 207 -13.60 7.33 -12.31
CA PHE A 207 -12.44 8.16 -11.96
C PHE A 207 -11.24 7.83 -12.85
N PRO A 208 -11.28 8.17 -14.17
CA PRO A 208 -10.27 7.69 -15.13
C PRO A 208 -8.89 8.32 -14.98
N LYS A 209 -8.75 9.37 -14.19
CA LYS A 209 -7.46 10.02 -13.91
C LYS A 209 -6.90 9.62 -12.56
N LEU A 210 -7.65 8.85 -11.77
CA LEU A 210 -7.21 8.38 -10.47
C LEU A 210 -6.03 7.41 -10.62
N ARG A 211 -4.94 7.69 -9.93
CA ARG A 211 -3.74 6.86 -9.93
C ARG A 211 -3.79 5.90 -8.75
N ILE A 212 -3.96 4.61 -9.06
CA ILE A 212 -3.98 3.53 -8.08
C ILE A 212 -2.82 2.59 -8.34
N MET A 213 -2.13 2.16 -7.29
CA MET A 213 -1.11 1.13 -7.31
C MET A 213 -1.47 0.04 -6.30
N PHE A 214 -1.16 -1.22 -6.62
CA PHE A 214 -1.36 -2.37 -5.74
C PHE A 214 -0.01 -2.97 -5.35
N ALA A 215 0.10 -3.38 -4.10
CA ALA A 215 1.28 -4.04 -3.58
C ALA A 215 1.46 -5.46 -4.15
N HIS A 216 2.65 -6.03 -3.93
CA HIS A 216 2.98 -7.44 -4.20
C HIS A 216 2.62 -7.88 -5.62
N ALA A 217 2.97 -7.03 -6.61
CA ALA A 217 2.72 -7.27 -8.03
C ALA A 217 1.24 -7.52 -8.39
N GLY A 218 0.30 -6.99 -7.59
CA GLY A 218 -1.14 -7.25 -7.72
C GLY A 218 -1.56 -8.64 -7.23
N GLY A 219 -0.72 -9.29 -6.43
CA GLY A 219 -0.99 -10.56 -5.78
C GLY A 219 -1.22 -11.72 -6.74
N SER A 220 -2.32 -12.46 -6.57
CA SER A 220 -2.69 -13.56 -7.46
C SER A 220 -3.53 -13.12 -8.67
N PHE A 221 -3.88 -11.84 -8.78
CA PHE A 221 -4.73 -11.33 -9.88
C PHE A 221 -4.15 -11.62 -11.27
N PRO A 222 -2.86 -11.38 -11.55
CA PRO A 222 -2.33 -11.58 -12.90
C PRO A 222 -2.49 -13.01 -13.42
N ILE A 223 -2.22 -14.00 -12.55
CA ILE A 223 -2.35 -15.42 -12.95
C ILE A 223 -3.83 -15.85 -13.07
N THR A 224 -4.73 -15.17 -12.39
CA THR A 224 -6.16 -15.47 -12.42
C THR A 224 -6.95 -14.60 -13.43
N LEU A 225 -6.31 -13.62 -14.08
CA LEU A 225 -6.94 -12.70 -15.03
C LEU A 225 -7.74 -13.42 -16.12
N GLY A 226 -7.19 -14.51 -16.68
CA GLY A 226 -7.88 -15.31 -17.68
C GLY A 226 -9.17 -15.93 -17.16
N ARG A 227 -9.19 -16.43 -15.91
CA ARG A 227 -10.39 -16.94 -15.25
C ARG A 227 -11.41 -15.84 -14.98
N ILE A 228 -10.96 -14.66 -14.55
CA ILE A 228 -11.79 -13.51 -14.23
C ILE A 228 -12.48 -12.99 -15.51
N SER A 229 -11.73 -12.84 -16.61
CA SER A 229 -12.26 -12.44 -17.91
C SER A 229 -13.24 -13.47 -18.46
N HIS A 230 -12.94 -14.77 -18.34
CA HIS A 230 -13.88 -15.83 -18.75
C HIS A 230 -15.17 -15.82 -17.91
N GLY A 231 -15.07 -15.55 -16.61
CA GLY A 231 -16.24 -15.37 -15.73
C GLY A 231 -17.11 -14.20 -16.17
N TYR A 232 -16.51 -13.09 -16.57
CA TYR A 232 -17.20 -11.93 -17.13
C TYR A 232 -18.00 -12.28 -18.41
N GLU A 233 -17.41 -13.09 -19.30
CA GLU A 233 -18.07 -13.56 -20.51
C GLU A 233 -19.21 -14.56 -20.23
N CYS A 234 -18.96 -15.54 -19.34
CA CYS A 234 -19.90 -16.64 -19.08
C CYS A 234 -21.09 -16.25 -18.18
N ARG A 235 -20.89 -15.31 -17.26
CA ARG A 235 -21.88 -14.90 -16.28
C ARG A 235 -21.97 -13.37 -16.14
N PRO A 236 -22.26 -12.65 -17.24
CA PRO A 236 -22.41 -11.20 -17.20
C PRO A 236 -23.52 -10.76 -16.22
N ASP A 237 -24.53 -11.60 -16.04
CA ASP A 237 -25.62 -11.41 -15.08
C ASP A 237 -25.17 -11.35 -13.62
N LEU A 238 -24.00 -11.89 -13.27
CA LEU A 238 -23.42 -11.86 -11.92
C LEU A 238 -22.19 -10.95 -11.81
N VAL A 239 -21.48 -10.75 -12.90
CA VAL A 239 -20.16 -10.09 -12.88
C VAL A 239 -20.24 -8.65 -13.40
N ASN A 240 -21.03 -8.40 -14.46
CA ASN A 240 -21.13 -7.08 -15.08
C ASN A 240 -22.33 -6.27 -14.56
N LEU A 241 -22.41 -6.09 -13.26
CA LEU A 241 -23.54 -5.39 -12.61
C LEU A 241 -23.50 -3.87 -12.82
N ASN A 242 -22.32 -3.31 -13.12
CA ASN A 242 -22.10 -1.87 -13.27
C ASN A 242 -21.72 -1.45 -14.71
N ASP A 243 -22.05 -2.28 -15.70
CA ASP A 243 -21.76 -2.04 -17.12
C ASP A 243 -20.28 -1.67 -17.42
N VAL A 244 -19.38 -2.40 -16.75
CA VAL A 244 -17.93 -2.21 -16.89
C VAL A 244 -17.39 -2.95 -18.13
N LYS A 245 -16.13 -2.67 -18.50
CA LYS A 245 -15.45 -3.35 -19.60
C LYS A 245 -14.92 -4.72 -19.19
N ASP A 246 -14.51 -5.54 -20.18
CA ASP A 246 -13.78 -6.77 -19.93
C ASP A 246 -12.55 -6.49 -19.03
N PRO A 247 -12.24 -7.36 -18.07
CA PRO A 247 -11.09 -7.19 -17.17
C PRO A 247 -9.76 -6.84 -17.83
N LYS A 248 -9.50 -7.41 -19.01
CA LYS A 248 -8.26 -7.13 -19.76
C LYS A 248 -8.16 -5.68 -20.27
N TYR A 249 -9.29 -4.99 -20.42
CA TYR A 249 -9.31 -3.57 -20.80
C TYR A 249 -8.65 -2.66 -19.76
N TYR A 250 -8.63 -3.08 -18.50
CA TYR A 250 -8.06 -2.29 -17.40
C TYR A 250 -6.56 -2.50 -17.22
N MET A 251 -5.96 -3.46 -17.93
CA MET A 251 -4.52 -3.67 -17.89
C MET A 251 -3.80 -2.43 -18.42
N GLY A 252 -2.81 -1.97 -17.68
CA GLY A 252 -2.11 -0.72 -17.97
C GLY A 252 -2.80 0.56 -17.46
N LYS A 253 -3.94 0.47 -16.76
CA LYS A 253 -4.64 1.63 -16.17
C LYS A 253 -4.29 1.89 -14.70
N PHE A 254 -3.66 0.96 -14.05
CA PHE A 254 -3.15 1.07 -12.68
C PHE A 254 -1.74 0.53 -12.60
N TRP A 255 -1.05 0.79 -11.51
CA TRP A 255 0.32 0.35 -11.26
C TRP A 255 0.34 -0.85 -10.31
N VAL A 256 1.42 -1.61 -10.36
CA VAL A 256 1.77 -2.64 -9.37
C VAL A 256 3.24 -2.52 -9.03
N ASP A 257 3.64 -2.98 -7.87
CA ASP A 257 5.06 -3.08 -7.56
C ASP A 257 5.73 -4.31 -8.21
N CYS A 258 7.04 -4.43 -8.04
CA CYS A 258 7.85 -5.51 -8.60
C CYS A 258 8.13 -6.66 -7.62
N ILE A 259 7.48 -6.71 -6.43
CA ILE A 259 7.77 -7.70 -5.39
C ILE A 259 7.22 -9.08 -5.78
N THR A 260 7.95 -9.78 -6.62
CA THR A 260 7.62 -11.13 -7.09
C THR A 260 8.58 -12.19 -6.54
N HIS A 261 9.76 -11.77 -6.05
CA HIS A 261 10.87 -12.64 -5.62
C HIS A 261 11.35 -13.66 -6.69
N ASP A 262 10.87 -13.51 -7.92
CA ASP A 262 11.22 -14.38 -9.07
C ASP A 262 11.19 -13.57 -10.37
N ILE A 263 12.27 -13.66 -11.13
CA ILE A 263 12.45 -12.89 -12.37
C ILE A 263 11.48 -13.33 -13.48
N LYS A 264 11.08 -14.60 -13.52
CA LYS A 264 10.12 -15.08 -14.51
C LYS A 264 8.71 -14.57 -14.19
N ALA A 265 8.38 -14.54 -12.89
CA ALA A 265 7.15 -13.92 -12.45
C ALA A 265 7.12 -12.43 -12.79
N LEU A 266 8.21 -11.69 -12.55
CA LEU A 266 8.29 -10.27 -12.91
C LEU A 266 8.10 -10.05 -14.42
N LYS A 267 8.74 -10.84 -15.28
CA LYS A 267 8.53 -10.76 -16.74
C LYS A 267 7.07 -11.00 -17.12
N TYR A 268 6.42 -11.98 -16.50
CA TYR A 268 5.00 -12.24 -16.71
C TYR A 268 4.12 -11.06 -16.27
N ILE A 269 4.43 -10.43 -15.14
CA ILE A 269 3.71 -9.23 -14.67
C ILE A 269 3.88 -8.07 -15.66
N ILE A 270 5.09 -7.87 -16.20
CA ILE A 270 5.35 -6.87 -17.22
C ILE A 270 4.52 -7.14 -18.49
N ASP A 271 4.41 -8.41 -18.91
CA ASP A 271 3.58 -8.80 -20.07
C ASP A 271 2.09 -8.51 -19.85
N ILE A 272 1.60 -8.63 -18.61
CA ILE A 272 0.20 -8.37 -18.26
C ILE A 272 -0.11 -6.88 -18.13
N PHE A 273 0.68 -6.12 -17.37
CA PHE A 273 0.38 -4.74 -17.02
C PHE A 273 1.07 -3.70 -17.90
N GLY A 274 2.11 -4.09 -18.61
CA GLY A 274 3.02 -3.19 -19.32
C GLY A 274 4.13 -2.66 -18.43
N LEU A 275 5.33 -2.50 -18.99
CA LEU A 275 6.52 -2.05 -18.28
C LEU A 275 6.32 -0.70 -17.57
N ASP A 276 5.56 0.22 -18.18
CA ASP A 276 5.31 1.57 -17.64
C ASP A 276 4.40 1.57 -16.38
N LYS A 277 3.88 0.41 -16.00
CA LYS A 277 3.02 0.22 -14.81
C LYS A 277 3.67 -0.59 -13.71
N ILE A 278 4.94 -0.93 -13.85
CA ILE A 278 5.71 -1.64 -12.83
C ILE A 278 6.56 -0.64 -12.05
N VAL A 279 6.30 -0.53 -10.75
CA VAL A 279 7.02 0.37 -9.83
C VAL A 279 7.97 -0.46 -8.99
N TYR A 280 9.18 0.02 -8.76
CA TYR A 280 10.07 -0.60 -7.81
C TYR A 280 9.54 -0.40 -6.38
N GLY A 281 9.14 -1.49 -5.72
CA GLY A 281 8.74 -1.55 -4.33
C GLY A 281 9.59 -2.55 -3.55
N THR A 282 9.71 -2.40 -2.24
CA THR A 282 10.59 -3.23 -1.41
C THR A 282 9.92 -3.95 -0.27
N ASP A 283 8.79 -3.46 0.25
CA ASP A 283 8.21 -3.91 1.54
C ASP A 283 9.23 -3.86 2.70
N TYR A 284 10.27 -3.01 2.53
CA TYR A 284 11.33 -2.78 3.52
C TYR A 284 10.75 -2.13 4.80
N PRO A 285 11.17 -2.50 6.00
CA PRO A 285 12.25 -3.45 6.31
C PRO A 285 11.77 -4.85 6.72
N PHE A 286 10.63 -5.29 6.23
CA PHE A 286 10.02 -6.54 6.65
C PHE A 286 10.63 -7.77 5.97
N PRO A 287 10.63 -8.96 6.65
CA PRO A 287 11.36 -10.13 6.18
C PRO A 287 10.89 -10.69 4.83
N LEU A 288 9.66 -10.40 4.42
CA LEU A 288 9.11 -10.82 3.13
C LEU A 288 9.39 -9.82 2.01
N GLY A 289 9.98 -8.68 2.34
CA GLY A 289 10.35 -7.65 1.38
C GLY A 289 11.64 -7.97 0.60
N ASP A 290 11.93 -7.13 -0.38
CA ASP A 290 13.22 -7.15 -1.10
C ASP A 290 14.28 -6.39 -0.29
N LEU A 291 14.91 -7.08 0.66
CA LEU A 291 15.95 -6.51 1.52
C LEU A 291 17.31 -6.31 0.81
N LYS A 292 17.40 -6.73 -0.45
CA LYS A 292 18.58 -6.49 -1.31
C LYS A 292 18.39 -5.34 -2.30
N HIS A 293 17.29 -4.65 -2.16
CA HIS A 293 16.98 -3.42 -2.87
C HIS A 293 17.22 -3.50 -4.40
N GLY A 294 16.55 -4.46 -5.05
CA GLY A 294 16.53 -4.56 -6.52
C GLY A 294 17.68 -5.33 -7.15
N GLU A 295 18.56 -5.95 -6.34
CA GLU A 295 19.70 -6.71 -6.87
C GLU A 295 19.29 -7.72 -7.94
N PHE A 296 18.12 -8.36 -7.81
CA PHE A 296 17.63 -9.36 -8.77
C PHE A 296 17.23 -8.73 -10.12
N ILE A 297 16.78 -7.47 -10.14
CA ILE A 297 16.49 -6.70 -11.36
C ILE A 297 17.79 -6.15 -11.95
N GLU A 298 18.66 -5.59 -11.11
CA GLU A 298 19.95 -5.05 -11.55
C GLU A 298 20.80 -6.09 -12.28
N ARG A 299 20.85 -7.33 -11.75
CA ARG A 299 21.62 -8.45 -12.30
C ARG A 299 20.96 -9.11 -13.52
N GLU A 300 19.70 -8.82 -13.80
CA GLU A 300 19.00 -9.40 -14.95
C GLU A 300 19.47 -8.75 -16.27
N ASN A 301 20.04 -9.56 -17.13
CA ASN A 301 20.63 -9.11 -18.40
C ASN A 301 19.61 -8.94 -19.52
N SER A 302 18.39 -9.44 -19.36
CA SER A 302 17.36 -9.30 -20.38
C SER A 302 16.63 -7.96 -20.35
N PHE A 303 16.82 -7.14 -19.30
CA PHE A 303 16.30 -5.78 -19.23
C PHE A 303 17.36 -4.80 -19.74
N GLU A 304 16.95 -3.97 -20.69
CA GLU A 304 17.77 -2.84 -21.15
C GLU A 304 17.92 -1.77 -20.05
N PRO A 305 18.99 -0.98 -20.05
CA PRO A 305 19.20 0.09 -19.05
C PRO A 305 17.99 1.05 -18.92
N ALA A 306 17.36 1.40 -20.04
CA ALA A 306 16.18 2.27 -20.04
C ALA A 306 14.94 1.59 -19.39
N GLU A 307 14.80 0.28 -19.51
CA GLU A 307 13.73 -0.47 -18.86
C GLU A 307 13.93 -0.52 -17.34
N LYS A 308 15.17 -0.74 -16.90
CA LYS A 308 15.53 -0.68 -15.48
C LYS A 308 15.28 0.71 -14.90
N GLU A 309 15.65 1.77 -15.61
CA GLU A 309 15.37 3.16 -15.19
C GLU A 309 13.87 3.42 -15.02
N LYS A 310 13.03 2.88 -15.91
CA LYS A 310 11.57 2.96 -15.77
C LYS A 310 11.11 2.31 -14.47
N ILE A 311 11.49 1.06 -14.20
CA ILE A 311 11.09 0.32 -13.01
C ILE A 311 11.58 1.01 -11.74
N PHE A 312 12.87 1.38 -11.69
CA PHE A 312 13.48 1.93 -10.48
C PHE A 312 13.12 3.39 -10.19
N ARG A 313 12.74 4.18 -11.22
CA ARG A 313 12.58 5.62 -11.04
C ARG A 313 11.38 6.23 -11.75
N LEU A 314 11.26 6.08 -13.08
CA LEU A 314 10.32 6.90 -13.84
C LEU A 314 8.87 6.56 -13.52
N ASN A 315 8.56 5.29 -13.34
CA ASN A 315 7.19 4.84 -13.10
C ASN A 315 6.64 5.26 -11.73
N VAL A 316 7.49 5.32 -10.68
CA VAL A 316 7.04 5.85 -9.38
C VAL A 316 6.77 7.35 -9.44
N LEU A 317 7.58 8.10 -10.20
CA LEU A 317 7.34 9.52 -10.41
C LEU A 317 6.03 9.77 -11.19
N ASP A 318 5.72 8.92 -12.17
CA ASP A 318 4.44 8.95 -12.90
C ASP A 318 3.28 8.59 -11.98
N PHE A 319 3.40 7.51 -11.21
CA PHE A 319 2.41 7.12 -10.22
C PHE A 319 2.11 8.23 -9.21
N LEU A 320 3.14 8.88 -8.68
CA LEU A 320 2.98 9.96 -7.70
C LEU A 320 2.58 11.31 -8.33
N GLY A 321 2.58 11.42 -9.67
CA GLY A 321 2.30 12.69 -10.37
C GLY A 321 3.40 13.74 -10.19
N LEU A 322 4.63 13.28 -9.95
CA LEU A 322 5.80 14.12 -9.73
C LEU A 322 6.65 14.32 -10.98
N ASN A 323 6.26 13.77 -12.12
CA ASN A 323 6.87 14.05 -13.41
C ASN A 323 6.67 15.54 -13.75
N LYS A 324 7.64 16.38 -13.44
CA LYS A 324 7.63 17.76 -13.95
C LYS A 324 7.86 17.70 -15.45
N LYS A 325 6.93 18.28 -16.18
CA LYS A 325 7.06 18.58 -17.60
C LYS A 325 8.26 19.49 -17.88
#